data_71819f3865c3fb794f049229c8b50c15
#
_entry.id   71819f3865c3fb794f049229c8b50c15
#
_cell.length_a   1.000
_cell.length_b   1.000
_cell.length_c   1.000
_cell.angle_alpha   90.00
_cell.angle_beta   90.00
_cell.angle_gamma   90.00
#
_symmetry.space_group_name_H-M   'P 1'
#
loop_
_entity.id
_entity.type
_entity.pdbx_description
1 polymer ?
#
loop_
_entity_poly.entity_id
_entity_poly.type
_entity_poly.pdbx_seq_one_letter_code
_entity_poly.pdbx_strand_id
1 'polypeptide(L)'
;MTRTLQNWVNQNGFEDISIICDNEWYYDHAKTAIAYTISKDPIVEETFKAYCRNCGLLDDFDSFILSFFHELGHYETFDIVEDDEYENDYFCKVALNMKENHTREDYFAYYDLEMEWMATAWAIKYIQLHSDEVRELELEIDIIRYCEKFLITT
;
A
#
# COMPACT_ATOMS: atom_id res chain seq x y z
N MET A 1 5.91 -6.48 -13.86
CA MET A 1 5.15 -6.01 -12.70
C MET A 1 4.38 -4.72 -12.97
N THR A 2 5.05 -3.66 -13.40
CA THR A 2 4.40 -2.37 -13.70
C THR A 2 3.22 -2.51 -14.65
N ARG A 3 3.39 -3.22 -15.73
CA ARG A 3 2.35 -3.44 -16.74
C ARG A 3 1.13 -4.16 -16.16
N THR A 4 1.35 -5.16 -15.32
CA THR A 4 0.26 -5.92 -14.68
C THR A 4 -0.57 -5.02 -13.77
N LEU A 5 0.07 -4.23 -12.94
CA LEU A 5 -0.62 -3.29 -12.06
C LEU A 5 -1.33 -2.18 -12.84
N GLN A 6 -0.68 -1.65 -13.89
CA GLN A 6 -1.31 -0.64 -14.74
C GLN A 6 -2.56 -1.19 -15.46
N ASN A 7 -2.49 -2.41 -15.98
CA ASN A 7 -3.64 -3.05 -16.60
C ASN A 7 -4.77 -3.26 -15.58
N TRP A 8 -4.43 -3.66 -14.37
CA TRP A 8 -5.43 -3.87 -13.32
C TRP A 8 -6.15 -2.57 -12.96
N VAL A 9 -5.43 -1.47 -12.72
CA VAL A 9 -6.07 -0.17 -12.39
C VAL A 9 -6.92 0.33 -13.56
N ASN A 10 -6.45 0.15 -14.79
CA ASN A 10 -7.22 0.55 -15.97
C ASN A 10 -8.53 -0.22 -16.12
N GLN A 11 -8.55 -1.48 -15.75
CA GLN A 11 -9.71 -2.36 -15.89
C GLN A 11 -10.68 -2.26 -14.70
N ASN A 12 -10.26 -1.67 -13.59
CA ASN A 12 -11.04 -1.65 -12.36
C ASN A 12 -11.49 -0.24 -11.92
N GLY A 13 -11.52 0.70 -12.86
CA GLY A 13 -12.06 2.04 -12.61
C GLY A 13 -11.06 3.05 -12.04
N PHE A 14 -9.77 2.73 -12.12
CA PHE A 14 -8.69 3.61 -11.63
C PHE A 14 -7.75 4.03 -12.77
N GLU A 15 -8.30 4.22 -13.96
CA GLU A 15 -7.54 4.49 -15.19
C GLU A 15 -6.75 5.80 -15.16
N ASP A 16 -7.10 6.73 -14.27
CA ASP A 16 -6.37 7.99 -14.10
C ASP A 16 -5.03 7.82 -13.39
N ILE A 17 -4.83 6.67 -12.73
CA ILE A 17 -3.63 6.40 -11.93
C ILE A 17 -2.53 5.84 -12.82
N SER A 18 -1.34 6.43 -12.73
CA SER A 18 -0.11 5.89 -13.32
C SER A 18 0.64 5.04 -12.30
N ILE A 19 1.12 3.88 -12.74
CA ILE A 19 1.90 2.98 -11.90
C ILE A 19 3.38 3.14 -12.23
N ILE A 20 4.20 3.36 -11.22
CA ILE A 20 5.67 3.47 -11.36
C ILE A 20 6.36 2.53 -10.36
N CYS A 21 7.59 2.15 -10.68
CA CYS A 21 8.46 1.38 -9.78
C CYS A 21 9.48 2.32 -9.15
N ASP A 22 9.61 2.25 -7.81
CA ASP A 22 10.56 3.09 -7.08
C ASP A 22 11.13 2.31 -5.90
N ASN A 23 11.86 2.97 -5.03
CA ASN A 23 12.49 2.37 -3.86
C ASN A 23 11.55 2.22 -2.67
N GLU A 24 10.40 2.88 -2.69
CA GLU A 24 9.42 2.88 -1.62
C GLU A 24 8.00 2.84 -2.17
N TRP A 25 7.06 2.44 -1.33
CA TRP A 25 5.64 2.59 -1.60
C TRP A 25 5.20 4.02 -1.29
N TYR A 26 4.55 4.68 -2.24
CA TYR A 26 3.91 5.97 -1.97
C TYR A 26 2.85 6.27 -3.01
N TYR A 27 1.96 7.22 -2.64
CA TYR A 27 1.04 7.85 -3.57
C TYR A 27 1.46 9.30 -3.78
N ASP A 28 1.63 9.70 -5.03
CA ASP A 28 1.95 11.07 -5.44
C ASP A 28 0.70 11.72 -6.02
N HIS A 29 0.04 12.58 -5.21
CA HIS A 29 -1.21 13.22 -5.61
C HIS A 29 -1.00 14.20 -6.77
N ALA A 30 0.11 14.92 -6.80
CA ALA A 30 0.39 15.90 -7.87
C ALA A 30 0.49 15.24 -9.25
N LYS A 31 1.01 14.01 -9.30
CA LYS A 31 1.16 13.23 -10.53
C LYS A 31 0.07 12.20 -10.74
N THR A 32 -0.80 12.00 -9.77
CA THR A 32 -1.78 10.90 -9.73
C THR A 32 -1.10 9.57 -10.03
N ALA A 33 -0.07 9.27 -9.24
CA ALA A 33 0.77 8.09 -9.44
C ALA A 33 0.93 7.28 -8.15
N ILE A 34 0.92 5.96 -8.31
CA ILE A 34 1.27 5.04 -7.24
C ILE A 34 2.63 4.43 -7.56
N ALA A 35 3.56 4.57 -6.61
CA ALA A 35 4.84 3.90 -6.67
C ALA A 35 4.79 2.61 -5.87
N TYR A 36 5.21 1.51 -6.49
CA TYR A 36 5.44 0.26 -5.79
C TYR A 36 6.93 -0.03 -5.71
N THR A 37 7.32 -0.89 -4.79
CA THR A 37 8.71 -1.34 -4.68
C THR A 37 8.79 -2.86 -4.65
N ILE A 38 9.87 -3.38 -5.24
CA ILE A 38 10.24 -4.80 -5.15
C ILE A 38 11.18 -5.06 -3.98
N SER A 39 11.67 -3.99 -3.34
CA SER A 39 12.52 -4.11 -2.14
C SER A 39 11.72 -4.71 -1.00
N LYS A 40 12.35 -5.60 -0.24
CA LYS A 40 11.73 -6.28 0.88
C LYS A 40 12.27 -5.75 2.19
N ASP A 41 11.36 -5.43 3.11
CA ASP A 41 11.65 -5.13 4.49
C ASP A 41 10.73 -6.00 5.36
N PRO A 42 11.19 -7.19 5.81
CA PRO A 42 10.35 -8.13 6.54
C PRO A 42 9.71 -7.56 7.80
N ILE A 43 10.40 -6.65 8.50
CA ILE A 43 9.90 -6.05 9.73
C ILE A 43 8.71 -5.14 9.42
N VAL A 44 8.85 -4.27 8.43
CA VAL A 44 7.78 -3.35 7.99
C VAL A 44 6.59 -4.15 7.45
N GLU A 45 6.85 -5.14 6.60
CA GLU A 45 5.82 -5.98 5.99
C GLU A 45 4.99 -6.71 7.05
N GLU A 46 5.63 -7.37 8.02
CA GLU A 46 4.94 -8.08 9.08
C GLU A 46 4.19 -7.14 10.02
N THR A 47 4.75 -5.97 10.31
CA THR A 47 4.11 -4.97 11.15
C THR A 47 2.85 -4.43 10.48
N PHE A 48 2.91 -4.14 9.20
CA PHE A 48 1.73 -3.66 8.46
C PHE A 48 0.65 -4.74 8.35
N LYS A 49 1.03 -6.00 8.10
CA LYS A 49 0.09 -7.12 8.11
C LYS A 49 -0.62 -7.24 9.46
N ALA A 50 0.12 -7.12 10.55
CA ALA A 50 -0.46 -7.14 11.91
C ALA A 50 -1.42 -5.97 12.12
N TYR A 51 -1.07 -4.79 11.65
CA TYR A 51 -1.94 -3.62 11.72
C TYR A 51 -3.25 -3.84 10.96
N CYS A 52 -3.19 -4.37 9.76
CA CYS A 52 -4.38 -4.68 8.95
C CYS A 52 -5.28 -5.71 9.65
N ARG A 53 -4.70 -6.73 10.28
CA ARG A 53 -5.48 -7.69 11.08
C ARG A 53 -6.19 -7.02 12.26
N ASN A 54 -5.50 -6.10 12.95
CA ASN A 54 -6.10 -5.33 14.04
C ASN A 54 -7.23 -4.42 13.56
N CYS A 55 -7.17 -3.97 12.32
CA CYS A 55 -8.23 -3.15 11.71
C CYS A 55 -9.38 -3.98 11.12
N GLY A 56 -9.34 -5.29 11.26
CA GLY A 56 -10.46 -6.17 10.90
C GLY A 56 -10.30 -6.98 9.62
N LEU A 57 -9.10 -7.01 9.02
CA LEU A 57 -8.85 -7.88 7.89
C LEU A 57 -8.85 -9.34 8.34
N LEU A 58 -9.77 -10.13 7.81
CA LEU A 58 -9.98 -11.51 8.23
C LEU A 58 -9.11 -12.50 7.48
N ASP A 59 -8.88 -12.25 6.18
CA ASP A 59 -8.12 -13.14 5.32
C ASP A 59 -6.65 -12.75 5.28
N ASP A 60 -5.78 -13.74 5.06
CA ASP A 60 -4.35 -13.51 4.89
C ASP A 60 -4.05 -13.15 3.44
N PHE A 61 -3.46 -11.97 3.23
CA PHE A 61 -2.99 -11.49 1.93
C PHE A 61 -1.51 -11.16 2.00
N ASP A 62 -0.83 -11.27 0.87
CA ASP A 62 0.57 -10.86 0.75
C ASP A 62 0.72 -9.37 1.08
N SER A 63 1.81 -9.00 1.73
CA SER A 63 2.10 -7.61 2.09
C SER A 63 2.15 -6.67 0.88
N PHE A 64 2.59 -7.18 -0.28
CA PHE A 64 2.59 -6.41 -1.52
C PHE A 64 1.16 -5.98 -1.90
N ILE A 65 0.21 -6.89 -1.81
CA ILE A 65 -1.20 -6.61 -2.06
C ILE A 65 -1.73 -5.57 -1.07
N LEU A 66 -1.46 -5.75 0.21
CA LEU A 66 -1.91 -4.81 1.23
C LEU A 66 -1.35 -3.41 1.01
N SER A 67 -0.08 -3.30 0.67
CA SER A 67 0.57 -2.02 0.38
C SER A 67 0.00 -1.37 -0.88
N PHE A 68 -0.24 -2.14 -1.93
CA PHE A 68 -0.82 -1.62 -3.17
C PHE A 68 -2.22 -1.03 -2.93
N PHE A 69 -3.08 -1.76 -2.23
CA PHE A 69 -4.43 -1.26 -1.92
C PHE A 69 -4.41 -0.11 -0.91
N HIS A 70 -3.44 -0.07 -0.01
CA HIS A 70 -3.24 1.08 0.87
C HIS A 70 -2.95 2.36 0.06
N GLU A 71 -2.09 2.27 -0.96
CA GLU A 71 -1.79 3.42 -1.82
C GLU A 71 -2.99 3.83 -2.67
N LEU A 72 -3.79 2.87 -3.16
CA LEU A 72 -5.08 3.16 -3.78
C LEU A 72 -6.01 3.87 -2.79
N GLY A 73 -5.96 3.48 -1.53
CA GLY A 73 -6.71 4.13 -0.46
C GLY A 73 -6.36 5.60 -0.31
N HIS A 74 -5.09 5.97 -0.44
CA HIS A 74 -4.67 7.37 -0.45
C HIS A 74 -5.30 8.14 -1.62
N TYR A 75 -5.33 7.54 -2.80
CA TYR A 75 -5.99 8.15 -3.96
C TYR A 75 -7.48 8.40 -3.69
N GLU A 76 -8.18 7.40 -3.14
CA GLU A 76 -9.62 7.47 -2.90
C GLU A 76 -10.01 8.39 -1.74
N THR A 77 -9.15 8.54 -0.74
CA THR A 77 -9.47 9.29 0.48
C THR A 77 -8.81 10.67 0.55
N PHE A 78 -7.99 11.02 -0.42
CA PHE A 78 -7.20 12.26 -0.38
C PHE A 78 -8.07 13.50 -0.14
N ASP A 79 -9.18 13.61 -0.86
CA ASP A 79 -10.07 14.78 -0.77
C ASP A 79 -10.97 14.78 0.48
N ILE A 80 -10.96 13.68 1.25
CA ILE A 80 -11.77 13.54 2.46
C ILE A 80 -11.01 14.02 3.69
N VAL A 81 -9.67 13.98 3.64
CA VAL A 81 -8.82 14.42 4.76
C VAL A 81 -8.83 15.95 4.81
N GLU A 82 -9.15 16.51 5.99
CA GLU A 82 -9.14 17.94 6.19
C GLU A 82 -7.70 18.50 6.18
N ASP A 83 -7.53 19.74 5.70
CA ASP A 83 -6.22 20.39 5.57
C ASP A 83 -5.44 20.43 6.88
N ASP A 84 -6.12 20.74 7.99
CA ASP A 84 -5.50 20.80 9.33
C ASP A 84 -4.96 19.43 9.77
N GLU A 85 -5.71 18.36 9.51
CA GLU A 85 -5.30 16.99 9.81
C GLU A 85 -4.13 16.57 8.92
N TYR A 86 -4.14 16.96 7.65
CA TYR A 86 -3.04 16.69 6.72
C TYR A 86 -1.73 17.33 7.21
N GLU A 87 -1.76 18.60 7.64
CA GLU A 87 -0.56 19.27 8.17
C GLU A 87 -0.04 18.61 9.44
N ASN A 88 -0.95 18.25 10.36
CA ASN A 88 -0.59 17.57 11.59
C ASN A 88 0.05 16.22 11.32
N ASP A 89 -0.53 15.44 10.41
CA ASP A 89 0.01 14.15 9.99
C ASP A 89 1.40 14.31 9.35
N TYR A 90 1.59 15.33 8.53
CA TYR A 90 2.88 15.63 7.93
C TYR A 90 3.97 15.86 8.99
N PHE A 91 3.68 16.66 10.01
CA PHE A 91 4.62 16.90 11.09
C PHE A 91 4.94 15.61 11.87
N CYS A 92 3.94 14.78 12.14
CA CYS A 92 4.14 13.50 12.81
C CYS A 92 5.00 12.55 11.96
N LYS A 93 4.80 12.50 10.65
CA LYS A 93 5.61 11.72 9.73
C LYS A 93 7.07 12.17 9.73
N VAL A 94 7.31 13.48 9.68
CA VAL A 94 8.66 14.04 9.73
C VAL A 94 9.34 13.65 11.05
N ALA A 95 8.66 13.80 12.18
CA ALA A 95 9.20 13.44 13.48
C ALA A 95 9.55 11.96 13.56
N LEU A 96 8.71 11.08 13.02
CA LEU A 96 8.97 9.65 12.98
C LEU A 96 10.19 9.32 12.12
N ASN A 97 10.29 9.92 10.93
CA ASN A 97 11.39 9.68 10.00
C ASN A 97 12.75 10.15 10.54
N MET A 98 12.77 11.05 11.52
CA MET A 98 13.99 11.52 12.16
C MET A 98 14.55 10.54 13.19
N LYS A 99 13.80 9.51 13.58
CA LYS A 99 14.29 8.49 14.51
C LYS A 99 15.23 7.53 13.80
N GLU A 100 16.34 7.17 14.44
CA GLU A 100 17.32 6.23 13.89
C GLU A 100 16.81 4.79 13.89
N ASN A 101 16.07 4.41 14.95
CA ASN A 101 15.52 3.07 15.10
C ASN A 101 14.02 3.17 15.34
N HIS A 102 13.25 2.47 14.50
CA HIS A 102 11.81 2.42 14.63
C HIS A 102 11.37 1.16 15.38
N THR A 103 10.50 1.33 16.38
CA THR A 103 9.87 0.23 17.09
C THR A 103 8.54 -0.11 16.40
N ARG A 104 7.94 -1.25 16.81
CA ARG A 104 6.60 -1.63 16.34
C ARG A 104 5.56 -0.56 16.69
N GLU A 105 5.69 0.03 17.88
CA GLU A 105 4.81 1.11 18.35
C GLU A 105 4.94 2.36 17.47
N ASP A 106 6.13 2.68 16.99
CA ASP A 106 6.36 3.79 16.07
C ASP A 106 5.64 3.57 14.75
N TYR A 107 5.70 2.34 14.20
CA TYR A 107 4.99 2.01 12.96
C TYR A 107 3.49 2.06 13.16
N PHE A 108 2.98 1.54 14.28
CA PHE A 108 1.55 1.59 14.58
C PHE A 108 1.07 3.04 14.74
N ALA A 109 1.86 3.88 15.41
CA ALA A 109 1.54 5.31 15.53
C ALA A 109 1.49 5.99 14.16
N TYR A 110 2.39 5.65 13.26
CA TYR A 110 2.38 6.14 11.88
C TYR A 110 1.10 5.70 11.14
N TYR A 111 0.75 4.42 11.24
CA TYR A 111 -0.45 3.89 10.56
C TYR A 111 -1.74 4.44 11.18
N ASP A 112 -1.74 4.87 12.43
CA ASP A 112 -2.89 5.49 13.12
C ASP A 112 -3.08 6.96 12.77
N LEU A 113 -2.15 7.60 12.09
CA LEU A 113 -2.36 8.95 11.58
C LEU A 113 -3.60 8.97 10.70
N GLU A 114 -4.43 10.00 10.83
CA GLU A 114 -5.74 10.07 10.16
C GLU A 114 -5.66 9.72 8.68
N MET A 115 -4.74 10.33 7.95
CA MET A 115 -4.55 10.11 6.54
C MET A 115 -4.19 8.65 6.22
N GLU A 116 -3.28 8.05 7.02
CA GLU A 116 -2.84 6.66 6.81
C GLU A 116 -3.92 5.67 7.23
N TRP A 117 -4.59 5.93 8.34
CA TRP A 117 -5.68 5.08 8.81
C TRP A 117 -6.84 5.03 7.83
N MET A 118 -7.23 6.18 7.26
CA MET A 118 -8.30 6.23 6.26
C MET A 118 -7.95 5.42 5.01
N ALA A 119 -6.71 5.52 4.54
CA ALA A 119 -6.23 4.75 3.39
C ALA A 119 -6.30 3.24 3.68
N THR A 120 -5.85 2.82 4.86
CA THR A 120 -5.90 1.42 5.28
C THR A 120 -7.34 0.93 5.43
N ALA A 121 -8.22 1.71 6.05
CA ALA A 121 -9.62 1.35 6.22
C ALA A 121 -10.31 1.17 4.86
N TRP A 122 -10.05 2.05 3.92
CA TRP A 122 -10.56 1.92 2.55
C TRP A 122 -10.05 0.63 1.90
N ALA A 123 -8.74 0.37 2.03
CA ALA A 123 -8.10 -0.82 1.45
C ALA A 123 -8.73 -2.11 1.99
N ILE A 124 -8.90 -2.23 3.29
CA ILE A 124 -9.50 -3.40 3.92
C ILE A 124 -10.93 -3.62 3.42
N LYS A 125 -11.72 -2.55 3.37
CA LYS A 125 -13.09 -2.62 2.88
C LYS A 125 -13.14 -3.08 1.42
N TYR A 126 -12.28 -2.51 0.57
CA TYR A 126 -12.21 -2.88 -0.84
C TYR A 126 -11.82 -4.36 -0.99
N ILE A 127 -10.78 -4.80 -0.31
CA ILE A 127 -10.29 -6.18 -0.37
C ILE A 127 -11.39 -7.17 0.06
N GLN A 128 -12.11 -6.85 1.13
CA GLN A 128 -13.19 -7.73 1.60
C GLN A 128 -14.37 -7.78 0.65
N LEU A 129 -14.72 -6.68 0.00
CA LEU A 129 -15.82 -6.62 -0.96
C LEU A 129 -15.46 -7.26 -2.31
N HIS A 130 -14.18 -7.28 -2.67
CA HIS A 130 -13.68 -7.76 -3.96
C HIS A 130 -12.65 -8.87 -3.80
N SER A 131 -12.84 -9.73 -2.82
CA SER A 131 -11.81 -10.71 -2.43
C SER A 131 -11.38 -11.63 -3.56
N ASP A 132 -12.30 -12.06 -4.42
CA ASP A 132 -11.99 -12.95 -5.55
C ASP A 132 -11.08 -12.25 -6.56
N GLU A 133 -11.40 -11.03 -6.93
CA GLU A 133 -10.62 -10.24 -7.89
C GLU A 133 -9.22 -9.90 -7.31
N VAL A 134 -9.17 -9.60 -6.01
CA VAL A 134 -7.91 -9.33 -5.32
C VAL A 134 -7.04 -10.59 -5.26
N ARG A 135 -7.63 -11.76 -5.01
CA ARG A 135 -6.91 -13.05 -5.05
C ARG A 135 -6.36 -13.35 -6.44
N GLU A 136 -7.11 -13.05 -7.49
CA GLU A 136 -6.63 -13.22 -8.87
C GLU A 136 -5.42 -12.33 -9.13
N LEU A 137 -5.46 -11.08 -8.69
CA LEU A 137 -4.32 -10.17 -8.80
C LEU A 137 -3.11 -10.67 -8.01
N GLU A 138 -3.33 -11.14 -6.78
CA GLU A 138 -2.27 -11.72 -5.93
C GLU A 138 -1.60 -12.90 -6.63
N LEU A 139 -2.38 -13.79 -7.20
CA LEU A 139 -1.86 -14.94 -7.94
C LEU A 139 -1.05 -14.51 -9.17
N GLU A 140 -1.53 -13.54 -9.92
CA GLU A 140 -0.84 -13.00 -11.08
C GLU A 140 0.52 -12.38 -10.70
N ILE A 141 0.55 -11.63 -9.60
CA ILE A 141 1.78 -11.06 -9.05
C ILE A 141 2.75 -12.16 -8.60
N ASP A 142 2.26 -13.18 -7.92
CA ASP A 142 3.09 -14.31 -7.48
C ASP A 142 3.72 -15.05 -8.66
N ILE A 143 2.97 -15.24 -9.74
CA ILE A 143 3.48 -15.87 -10.97
C ILE A 143 4.59 -15.02 -11.58
N ILE A 144 4.40 -13.71 -11.65
CA ILE A 144 5.42 -12.79 -12.20
C ILE A 144 6.69 -12.83 -11.37
N ARG A 145 6.58 -12.80 -10.05
CA ARG A 145 7.73 -12.90 -9.13
C ARG A 145 8.47 -14.21 -9.29
N TYR A 146 7.74 -15.31 -9.45
CA TYR A 146 8.33 -16.62 -9.69
C TYR A 146 9.10 -16.64 -11.00
N CYS A 147 8.51 -16.14 -12.08
CA CYS A 147 9.15 -16.08 -13.39
C CYS A 147 10.41 -15.20 -13.39
N GLU A 148 10.36 -14.04 -12.74
CA GLU A 148 11.49 -13.14 -12.60
C GLU A 148 12.64 -13.81 -11.85
N LYS A 149 12.34 -14.49 -10.75
CA LYS A 149 13.32 -15.24 -9.96
C LYS A 149 13.96 -16.36 -10.79
N PHE A 150 13.18 -17.08 -11.56
CA PHE A 150 13.66 -18.14 -12.43
C PHE A 150 14.58 -17.60 -13.53
N LEU A 151 14.20 -16.50 -14.17
CA LEU A 151 15.02 -15.87 -15.23
C LEU A 151 16.35 -15.33 -14.70
N ILE A 152 16.38 -14.82 -13.49
CA ILE A 152 17.59 -14.31 -12.85
C ILE A 152 18.56 -15.46 -12.52
N THR A 153 18.03 -16.65 -12.19
CA THR A 153 18.82 -17.81 -11.82
C THR A 153 19.32 -18.64 -12.99
N THR A 154 18.79 -18.41 -14.17
CA THR A 154 19.19 -19.07 -15.41
C THR A 154 20.15 -18.23 -16.22
#